data_544adcf1cc36363c4e17837556459d01
#
_entry.id   544adcf1cc36363c4e17837556459d01
#
_cell.length_a   1.000
_cell.length_b   1.000
_cell.length_c   1.000
_cell.angle_alpha   90.00
_cell.angle_beta   90.00
_cell.angle_gamma   90.00
#
_symmetry.space_group_name_H-M   'P 1'
#
loop_
_entity.id
_entity.type
_entity.pdbx_description
1 polymer ?
#
loop_
_entity_poly.entity_id
_entity_poly.type
_entity_poly.pdbx_seq_one_letter_code
_entity_poly.pdbx_strand_id
1 'polypeptide(L)'
;ATVENLLGIKIDHVAEIEFEGFKALVNSVGGVDVQVPFNFDINIWSFKQGMQHMDGGAALAFVRARYQFADGDYQRVRNQRAFLRGLYSTMKSKGALDNVGSFQSAVESIAGYMRVDSGLNAAQIAQIAAPVLTSGDTTMRMTTLPNAGPGWSYDGQSIVIVNQAANANLSYALQHDSM
;
A
#
# COMPACT_ATOMS: atom_id res chain seq x y z
N ALA A 1 -18.08 1.15 -3.36
CA ALA A 1 -19.00 2.25 -3.69
C ALA A 1 -18.31 3.63 -3.81
N THR A 2 -17.70 4.21 -2.75
CA THR A 2 -17.16 5.58 -2.81
C THR A 2 -16.03 5.75 -3.82
N VAL A 3 -15.06 4.84 -3.84
CA VAL A 3 -13.93 4.88 -4.79
C VAL A 3 -14.42 4.61 -6.21
N GLU A 4 -15.31 3.66 -6.39
CA GLU A 4 -15.94 3.35 -7.68
C GLU A 4 -16.67 4.55 -8.26
N ASN A 5 -17.48 5.22 -7.41
CA ASN A 5 -18.22 6.42 -7.84
C ASN A 5 -17.29 7.60 -8.17
N LEU A 6 -16.16 7.74 -7.44
CA LEU A 6 -15.23 8.84 -7.66
C LEU A 6 -14.39 8.64 -8.93
N LEU A 7 -14.00 7.40 -9.23
CA LEU A 7 -13.10 7.09 -10.33
C LEU A 7 -13.81 6.43 -11.52
N GLY A 8 -15.09 6.13 -11.43
CA GLY A 8 -15.86 5.47 -12.51
C GLY A 8 -15.30 4.08 -12.88
N ILE A 9 -14.63 3.41 -11.95
CA ILE A 9 -14.08 2.07 -12.13
C ILE A 9 -14.90 1.05 -11.33
N LYS A 10 -14.78 -0.23 -11.65
CA LYS A 10 -15.33 -1.32 -10.87
C LYS A 10 -14.23 -1.90 -9.97
N ILE A 11 -14.58 -2.23 -8.74
CA ILE A 11 -13.72 -2.98 -7.82
C ILE A 11 -14.24 -4.41 -7.77
N ASP A 12 -13.45 -5.35 -8.25
CA ASP A 12 -13.85 -6.74 -8.35
C ASP A 12 -13.63 -7.51 -7.05
N HIS A 13 -12.60 -7.14 -6.28
CA HIS A 13 -12.25 -7.84 -5.04
C HIS A 13 -11.83 -6.87 -3.92
N VAL A 14 -12.06 -7.30 -2.68
CA VAL A 14 -11.63 -6.59 -1.47
C VAL A 14 -10.85 -7.55 -0.59
N ALA A 15 -9.68 -7.09 -0.14
CA ALA A 15 -8.88 -7.79 0.85
C ALA A 15 -8.48 -6.82 1.97
N GLU A 16 -8.62 -7.25 3.21
CA GLU A 16 -8.18 -6.53 4.40
C GLU A 16 -7.12 -7.37 5.12
N ILE A 17 -6.09 -6.72 5.65
CA ILE A 17 -5.10 -7.36 6.52
C ILE A 17 -5.17 -6.74 7.92
N GLU A 18 -5.25 -7.58 8.94
CA GLU A 18 -5.21 -7.13 10.32
C GLU A 18 -3.79 -6.70 10.73
N PHE A 19 -3.64 -5.90 11.79
CA PHE A 19 -2.32 -5.41 12.22
C PHE A 19 -1.35 -6.54 12.58
N GLU A 20 -1.84 -7.62 13.17
CA GLU A 20 -1.00 -8.80 13.45
C GLU A 20 -0.57 -9.49 12.16
N GLY A 21 -1.47 -9.61 11.19
CA GLY A 21 -1.13 -10.12 9.86
C GLY A 21 -0.13 -9.25 9.10
N PHE A 22 -0.27 -7.94 9.20
CA PHE A 22 0.73 -7.03 8.64
C PHE A 22 2.12 -7.25 9.27
N LYS A 23 2.20 -7.37 10.59
CA LYS A 23 3.46 -7.67 11.27
C LYS A 23 4.02 -9.03 10.89
N ALA A 24 3.15 -10.04 10.82
CA ALA A 24 3.53 -11.38 10.40
C ALA A 24 4.07 -11.40 8.97
N LEU A 25 3.44 -10.71 8.02
CA LEU A 25 3.90 -10.57 6.65
C LEU A 25 5.31 -9.96 6.60
N VAL A 26 5.52 -8.84 7.28
CA VAL A 26 6.83 -8.17 7.31
C VAL A 26 7.91 -9.08 7.90
N ASN A 27 7.59 -9.78 8.99
CA ASN A 27 8.53 -10.69 9.64
C ASN A 27 8.81 -11.96 8.80
N SER A 28 7.82 -12.48 8.08
CA SER A 28 7.98 -13.67 7.22
C SER A 28 8.96 -13.44 6.07
N VAL A 29 9.00 -12.21 5.56
CA VAL A 29 10.02 -11.82 4.57
C VAL A 29 11.34 -11.35 5.22
N GLY A 30 11.48 -11.47 6.55
CA GLY A 30 12.69 -11.12 7.31
C GLY A 30 12.88 -9.63 7.48
N GLY A 31 11.83 -8.85 7.54
CA GLY A 31 11.84 -7.39 7.61
C GLY A 31 11.86 -6.73 6.24
N VAL A 32 11.73 -5.41 6.22
CA VAL A 32 11.67 -4.59 5.01
C VAL A 32 12.59 -3.39 5.15
N ASP A 33 13.39 -3.13 4.12
CA ASP A 33 14.21 -1.93 4.03
C ASP A 33 13.39 -0.79 3.44
N VAL A 34 13.25 0.31 4.21
CA VAL A 34 12.39 1.43 3.87
C VAL A 34 13.19 2.73 3.86
N GLN A 35 13.02 3.54 2.82
CA GLN A 35 13.56 4.90 2.77
C GLN A 35 12.77 5.82 3.69
N VAL A 36 13.36 6.20 4.83
CA VAL A 36 12.82 7.15 5.79
C VAL A 36 13.15 8.58 5.32
N PRO A 37 12.15 9.48 5.20
CA PRO A 37 12.37 10.81 4.60
C PRO A 37 13.10 11.79 5.52
N PHE A 38 12.93 11.69 6.83
CA PHE A 38 13.54 12.53 7.86
C PHE A 38 13.43 11.85 9.24
N ASN A 39 14.16 12.37 10.22
CA ASN A 39 14.14 11.83 11.59
C ASN A 39 12.81 12.12 12.28
N PHE A 40 12.24 11.11 12.93
CA PHE A 40 11.10 11.26 13.83
C PHE A 40 10.99 10.08 14.79
N ASP A 41 10.27 10.28 15.89
CA ASP A 41 10.01 9.26 16.89
C ASP A 41 8.51 9.02 17.05
N ILE A 42 8.12 7.77 17.31
CA ILE A 42 6.75 7.39 17.65
C ILE A 42 6.78 6.27 18.68
N ASN A 43 6.24 6.52 19.87
CA ASN A 43 6.28 5.60 21.01
C ASN A 43 7.73 5.16 21.30
N ILE A 44 7.99 3.85 21.21
CA ILE A 44 9.31 3.24 21.42
C ILE A 44 10.20 3.23 20.17
N TRP A 45 9.67 3.65 19.00
CA TRP A 45 10.35 3.56 17.73
C TRP A 45 11.01 4.88 17.34
N SER A 46 12.29 4.82 16.96
CA SER A 46 13.06 5.95 16.46
C SER A 46 13.41 5.70 14.98
N PHE A 47 12.95 6.60 14.12
CA PHE A 47 13.20 6.53 12.69
C PHE A 47 14.24 7.58 12.30
N LYS A 48 15.30 7.13 11.63
CA LYS A 48 16.39 7.99 11.14
C LYS A 48 16.30 8.14 9.63
N GLN A 49 16.58 9.33 9.13
CA GLN A 49 16.61 9.60 7.70
C GLN A 49 17.56 8.64 6.96
N GLY A 50 17.13 8.13 5.83
CA GLY A 50 17.88 7.17 5.02
C GLY A 50 17.22 5.80 4.96
N MET A 51 17.95 4.81 4.46
CA MET A 51 17.47 3.42 4.45
C MET A 51 17.50 2.85 5.86
N GLN A 52 16.38 2.29 6.29
CA GLN A 52 16.26 1.66 7.60
C GLN A 52 15.55 0.32 7.47
N HIS A 53 16.16 -0.72 8.04
CA HIS A 53 15.56 -2.03 8.16
C HIS A 53 14.48 -2.01 9.25
N MET A 54 13.29 -2.51 8.93
CA MET A 54 12.14 -2.51 9.82
C MET A 54 11.59 -3.93 9.97
N ASP A 55 11.45 -4.38 11.20
CA ASP A 55 10.59 -5.52 11.54
C ASP A 55 9.11 -5.17 11.46
N GLY A 56 8.21 -6.13 11.70
CA GLY A 56 6.77 -5.89 11.61
C GLY A 56 6.25 -4.83 12.57
N GLY A 57 6.85 -4.68 13.76
CA GLY A 57 6.46 -3.68 14.75
C GLY A 57 6.86 -2.27 14.31
N ALA A 58 8.11 -2.08 13.91
CA ALA A 58 8.62 -0.82 13.40
C ALA A 58 7.88 -0.39 12.12
N ALA A 59 7.69 -1.33 11.19
CA ALA A 59 6.97 -1.07 9.95
C ALA A 59 5.51 -0.63 10.21
N LEU A 60 4.81 -1.29 11.14
CA LEU A 60 3.45 -0.90 11.51
C LEU A 60 3.41 0.50 12.12
N ALA A 61 4.35 0.83 13.00
CA ALA A 61 4.48 2.18 13.57
C ALA A 61 4.75 3.22 12.47
N PHE A 62 5.66 2.93 11.54
CA PHE A 62 6.02 3.80 10.42
C PHE A 62 4.85 4.11 9.49
N VAL A 63 4.08 3.10 9.05
CA VAL A 63 2.94 3.31 8.12
C VAL A 63 1.73 3.96 8.77
N ARG A 64 1.67 3.98 10.11
CA ARG A 64 0.61 4.61 10.88
C ARG A 64 0.97 5.99 11.41
N ALA A 65 2.25 6.38 11.36
CA ALA A 65 2.73 7.69 11.81
C ALA A 65 1.97 8.82 11.09
N ARG A 66 1.39 9.75 11.85
CA ARG A 66 0.59 10.86 11.34
C ARG A 66 0.82 12.15 12.12
N TYR A 67 0.67 12.10 13.44
CA TYR A 67 0.70 13.27 14.32
C TYR A 67 2.11 13.88 14.52
N GLN A 68 3.14 13.18 14.06
CA GLN A 68 4.53 13.61 14.08
C GLN A 68 4.85 14.61 12.95
N PHE A 69 3.90 14.85 12.03
CA PHE A 69 4.14 15.61 10.80
C PHE A 69 3.19 16.80 10.68
N ALA A 70 3.71 17.93 10.18
CA ALA A 70 2.92 19.14 9.99
C ALA A 70 1.79 18.94 8.95
N ASP A 71 2.02 18.12 7.92
CA ASP A 71 1.05 17.77 6.90
C ASP A 71 0.34 16.41 7.15
N GLY A 72 0.54 15.85 8.34
CA GLY A 72 -0.18 14.74 8.92
C GLY A 72 -0.48 13.59 7.97
N ASP A 73 -1.66 13.59 7.42
CA ASP A 73 -2.18 12.51 6.58
C ASP A 73 -1.43 12.35 5.26
N TYR A 74 -0.98 13.43 4.66
CA TYR A 74 -0.18 13.37 3.43
C TYR A 74 1.16 12.68 3.64
N GLN A 75 1.82 12.93 4.78
CA GLN A 75 3.07 12.23 5.09
C GLN A 75 2.81 10.75 5.38
N ARG A 76 1.72 10.41 6.05
CA ARG A 76 1.33 9.00 6.25
C ARG A 76 1.19 8.27 4.90
N VAL A 77 0.53 8.85 3.92
CA VAL A 77 0.41 8.26 2.57
C VAL A 77 1.79 8.10 1.91
N ARG A 78 2.70 9.08 2.07
CA ARG A 78 4.07 8.95 1.56
C ARG A 78 4.85 7.82 2.26
N ASN A 79 4.71 7.68 3.58
CA ASN A 79 5.30 6.59 4.34
C ASN A 79 4.76 5.22 3.89
N GLN A 80 3.46 5.09 3.69
CA GLN A 80 2.83 3.87 3.17
C GLN A 80 3.38 3.50 1.79
N ARG A 81 3.55 4.47 0.89
CA ARG A 81 4.16 4.22 -0.42
C ARG A 81 5.64 3.84 -0.34
N ALA A 82 6.40 4.48 0.56
CA ALA A 82 7.80 4.10 0.80
C ALA A 82 7.91 2.66 1.32
N PHE A 83 7.05 2.29 2.26
CA PHE A 83 6.96 0.93 2.76
C PHE A 83 6.59 -0.08 1.65
N LEU A 84 5.56 0.19 0.85
CA LEU A 84 5.14 -0.72 -0.24
C LEU A 84 6.26 -0.93 -1.27
N ARG A 85 7.04 0.10 -1.59
CA ARG A 85 8.24 -0.03 -2.46
C ARG A 85 9.29 -0.93 -1.82
N GLY A 86 9.57 -0.72 -0.53
CA GLY A 86 10.50 -1.55 0.23
C GLY A 86 10.05 -3.01 0.29
N LEU A 87 8.77 -3.24 0.59
CA LEU A 87 8.18 -4.59 0.63
C LEU A 87 8.31 -5.29 -0.74
N TYR A 88 7.93 -4.61 -1.81
CA TYR A 88 8.07 -5.14 -3.17
C TYR A 88 9.53 -5.51 -3.49
N SER A 89 10.48 -4.62 -3.19
CA SER A 89 11.91 -4.85 -3.40
C SER A 89 12.41 -6.05 -2.59
N THR A 90 11.99 -6.16 -1.33
CA THR A 90 12.35 -7.28 -0.44
C THR A 90 11.76 -8.59 -0.96
N MET A 91 10.49 -8.62 -1.33
CA MET A 91 9.86 -9.82 -1.87
C MET A 91 10.53 -10.27 -3.17
N LYS A 92 10.88 -9.33 -4.04
CA LYS A 92 11.63 -9.60 -5.29
C LYS A 92 13.01 -10.19 -5.00
N SER A 93 13.78 -9.58 -4.12
CA SER A 93 15.14 -10.05 -3.79
C SER A 93 15.17 -11.40 -3.10
N LYS A 94 14.08 -11.82 -2.47
CA LYS A 94 13.91 -13.11 -1.80
C LYS A 94 13.24 -14.19 -2.65
N GLY A 95 12.98 -13.90 -3.91
CA GLY A 95 12.37 -14.84 -4.84
C GLY A 95 10.88 -15.10 -4.61
N ALA A 96 10.22 -14.34 -3.70
CA ALA A 96 8.78 -14.48 -3.47
C ALA A 96 7.93 -14.05 -4.66
N LEU A 97 8.52 -13.30 -5.59
CA LEU A 97 7.89 -12.84 -6.83
C LEU A 97 8.44 -13.54 -8.07
N ASP A 98 9.28 -14.57 -7.94
CA ASP A 98 9.91 -15.24 -9.08
C ASP A 98 8.95 -16.08 -9.91
N ASN A 99 7.89 -16.57 -9.26
CA ASN A 99 6.84 -17.34 -9.92
C ASN A 99 5.54 -17.34 -9.10
N VAL A 100 4.46 -17.77 -9.73
CA VAL A 100 3.12 -17.81 -9.12
C VAL A 100 3.07 -18.67 -7.86
N GLY A 101 3.79 -19.79 -7.82
CA GLY A 101 3.82 -20.69 -6.66
C GLY A 101 4.50 -20.08 -5.45
N SER A 102 5.65 -19.41 -5.63
CA SER A 102 6.36 -18.70 -4.56
C SER A 102 5.48 -17.58 -3.99
N PHE A 103 4.80 -16.82 -4.85
CA PHE A 103 3.88 -15.78 -4.44
C PHE A 103 2.67 -16.35 -3.69
N GLN A 104 2.06 -17.42 -4.20
CA GLN A 104 0.95 -18.09 -3.51
C GLN A 104 1.35 -18.55 -2.11
N SER A 105 2.50 -19.18 -1.96
CA SER A 105 3.01 -19.61 -0.65
C SER A 105 3.19 -18.44 0.32
N ALA A 106 3.66 -17.30 -0.17
CA ALA A 106 3.76 -16.08 0.65
C ALA A 106 2.38 -15.59 1.10
N VAL A 107 1.38 -15.59 0.21
CA VAL A 107 0.00 -15.21 0.56
C VAL A 107 -0.61 -16.21 1.55
N GLU A 108 -0.42 -17.52 1.35
CA GLU A 108 -0.91 -18.57 2.25
C GLU A 108 -0.35 -18.42 3.68
N SER A 109 0.89 -17.99 3.82
CA SER A 109 1.53 -17.80 5.14
C SER A 109 0.84 -16.74 6.01
N ILE A 110 0.08 -15.82 5.40
CA ILE A 110 -0.63 -14.74 6.09
C ILE A 110 -2.16 -14.84 5.96
N ALA A 111 -2.67 -15.87 5.26
CA ALA A 111 -4.09 -16.00 4.95
C ALA A 111 -4.98 -15.99 6.22
N GLY A 112 -4.50 -16.56 7.33
CA GLY A 112 -5.22 -16.57 8.61
C GLY A 112 -5.45 -15.18 9.23
N TYR A 113 -4.76 -14.15 8.76
CA TYR A 113 -4.87 -12.75 9.21
C TYR A 113 -5.52 -11.84 8.16
N MET A 114 -5.98 -12.41 7.06
CA MET A 114 -6.64 -11.69 5.99
C MET A 114 -8.14 -11.93 6.03
N ARG A 115 -8.89 -10.89 5.75
CA ARG A 115 -10.31 -10.96 5.43
C ARG A 115 -10.46 -10.64 3.95
N VAL A 116 -11.04 -11.55 3.21
CA VAL A 116 -11.24 -11.41 1.78
C VAL A 116 -12.73 -11.65 1.44
N ASP A 117 -13.17 -11.11 0.32
CA ASP A 117 -14.51 -11.43 -0.18
C ASP A 117 -14.65 -12.93 -0.55
N SER A 118 -15.88 -13.39 -0.73
CA SER A 118 -16.18 -14.81 -0.99
C SER A 118 -15.63 -15.34 -2.31
N GLY A 119 -15.22 -14.42 -3.21
CA GLY A 119 -14.65 -14.76 -4.51
C GLY A 119 -13.11 -14.80 -4.51
N LEU A 120 -12.45 -14.66 -3.35
CA LEU A 120 -11.00 -14.52 -3.28
C LEU A 120 -10.37 -15.51 -2.29
N ASN A 121 -9.36 -16.24 -2.74
CA ASN A 121 -8.49 -17.07 -1.90
C ASN A 121 -7.04 -16.93 -2.37
N ALA A 122 -6.09 -17.56 -1.67
CA ALA A 122 -4.65 -17.41 -1.98
C ALA A 122 -4.31 -17.81 -3.43
N ALA A 123 -4.92 -18.87 -3.95
CA ALA A 123 -4.71 -19.29 -5.33
C ALA A 123 -5.25 -18.26 -6.34
N GLN A 124 -6.43 -17.70 -6.07
CA GLN A 124 -7.02 -16.67 -6.92
C GLN A 124 -6.22 -15.36 -6.86
N ILE A 125 -5.74 -14.96 -5.69
CA ILE A 125 -4.80 -13.83 -5.54
C ILE A 125 -3.55 -14.06 -6.39
N ALA A 126 -2.98 -15.26 -6.34
CA ALA A 126 -1.80 -15.62 -7.14
C ALA A 126 -2.09 -15.62 -8.65
N GLN A 127 -3.29 -16.07 -9.07
CA GLN A 127 -3.71 -16.02 -10.48
C GLN A 127 -3.89 -14.58 -10.97
N ILE A 128 -4.48 -13.69 -10.17
CA ILE A 128 -4.60 -12.26 -10.50
C ILE A 128 -3.22 -11.61 -10.63
N ALA A 129 -2.26 -11.99 -9.78
CA ALA A 129 -0.90 -11.49 -9.85
C ALA A 129 -0.06 -12.12 -10.97
N ALA A 130 -0.45 -13.28 -11.52
CA ALA A 130 0.34 -14.06 -12.46
C ALA A 130 0.82 -13.27 -13.70
N PRO A 131 0.00 -12.45 -14.39
CA PRO A 131 0.48 -11.66 -15.53
C PRO A 131 1.61 -10.70 -15.15
N VAL A 132 1.52 -10.11 -13.96
CA VAL A 132 2.53 -9.20 -13.41
C VAL A 132 3.81 -9.95 -13.06
N LEU A 133 3.70 -11.11 -12.40
CA LEU A 133 4.84 -11.93 -12.00
C LEU A 133 5.62 -12.53 -13.18
N THR A 134 4.91 -12.83 -14.28
CA THR A 134 5.49 -13.47 -15.47
C THR A 134 6.00 -12.50 -16.52
N SER A 135 5.63 -11.22 -16.46
CA SER A 135 6.02 -10.22 -17.47
C SER A 135 7.52 -9.89 -17.49
N GLY A 136 8.25 -10.21 -16.42
CA GLY A 136 9.69 -9.95 -16.28
C GLY A 136 10.08 -8.48 -16.10
N ASP A 137 9.23 -7.55 -16.51
CA ASP A 137 9.45 -6.10 -16.42
C ASP A 137 8.26 -5.44 -15.69
N THR A 138 8.30 -5.55 -14.37
CA THR A 138 7.23 -5.00 -13.53
C THR A 138 7.67 -3.68 -12.92
N THR A 139 7.12 -2.59 -13.41
CA THR A 139 7.30 -1.27 -12.79
C THR A 139 6.13 -0.97 -11.86
N MET A 140 6.42 -0.85 -10.56
CA MET A 140 5.42 -0.41 -9.59
C MET A 140 5.22 1.11 -9.69
N ARG A 141 4.07 1.55 -10.21
CA ARG A 141 3.67 2.96 -10.21
C ARG A 141 2.69 3.23 -9.09
N MET A 142 2.92 4.27 -8.32
CA MET A 142 2.06 4.70 -7.23
C MET A 142 1.75 6.18 -7.38
N THR A 143 0.48 6.52 -7.44
CA THR A 143 0.02 7.90 -7.46
C THR A 143 -0.81 8.22 -6.22
N THR A 144 -0.92 9.49 -5.89
CA THR A 144 -1.90 9.99 -4.93
C THR A 144 -3.12 10.45 -5.71
N LEU A 145 -4.31 10.18 -5.20
CA LEU A 145 -5.54 10.73 -5.77
C LEU A 145 -5.43 12.25 -5.88
N PRO A 146 -5.55 12.82 -7.09
CA PRO A 146 -5.44 14.25 -7.29
C PRO A 146 -6.44 15.02 -6.44
N ASN A 147 -5.98 16.04 -5.73
CA ASN A 147 -6.82 16.86 -4.87
C ASN A 147 -6.44 18.33 -4.98
N ALA A 148 -7.35 19.20 -4.54
CA ALA A 148 -7.17 20.65 -4.51
C ALA A 148 -6.70 21.15 -3.13
N GLY A 149 -6.24 20.26 -2.27
CA GLY A 149 -5.76 20.58 -0.93
C GLY A 149 -6.81 20.39 0.18
N PRO A 150 -6.45 20.76 1.41
CA PRO A 150 -7.36 20.68 2.56
C PRO A 150 -8.46 21.75 2.48
N GLY A 151 -9.60 21.47 3.06
CA GLY A 151 -10.72 22.37 3.17
C GLY A 151 -11.62 22.01 4.32
N TRP A 152 -12.79 22.68 4.38
CA TRP A 152 -13.80 22.45 5.41
C TRP A 152 -15.13 22.14 4.73
N SER A 153 -15.82 21.12 5.24
CA SER A 153 -17.20 20.84 4.84
C SER A 153 -18.17 21.85 5.43
N TYR A 154 -19.41 21.83 4.95
CA TYR A 154 -20.45 22.73 5.45
C TYR A 154 -20.71 22.59 6.97
N ASP A 155 -20.55 21.38 7.49
CA ASP A 155 -20.70 21.05 8.93
C ASP A 155 -19.40 21.21 9.74
N GLY A 156 -18.38 21.88 9.17
CA GLY A 156 -17.14 22.23 9.86
C GLY A 156 -16.13 21.09 10.03
N GLN A 157 -16.26 20.00 9.25
CA GLN A 157 -15.27 18.92 9.28
C GLN A 157 -14.10 19.21 8.34
N SER A 158 -12.89 18.84 8.75
CA SER A 158 -11.71 18.91 7.88
C SER A 158 -11.81 17.86 6.78
N ILE A 159 -11.78 18.31 5.53
CA ILE A 159 -11.88 17.48 4.34
C ILE A 159 -10.71 17.71 3.38
N VAL A 160 -10.54 16.80 2.42
CA VAL A 160 -9.68 16.98 1.26
C VAL A 160 -10.57 17.28 0.06
N ILE A 161 -10.34 18.42 -0.59
CA ILE A 161 -11.14 18.85 -1.74
C ILE A 161 -10.73 18.06 -2.97
N VAL A 162 -11.70 17.45 -3.64
CA VAL A 162 -11.48 16.66 -4.85
C VAL A 162 -11.11 17.58 -6.02
N ASN A 163 -10.05 17.25 -6.76
CA ASN A 163 -9.75 17.86 -8.05
C ASN A 163 -10.43 17.04 -9.15
N GLN A 164 -11.65 17.42 -9.53
CA GLN A 164 -12.48 16.65 -10.46
C GLN A 164 -11.83 16.46 -11.84
N ALA A 165 -11.21 17.51 -12.39
CA ALA A 165 -10.57 17.42 -13.72
C ALA A 165 -9.38 16.45 -13.72
N ALA A 166 -8.50 16.54 -12.71
CA ALA A 166 -7.37 15.64 -12.60
C ALA A 166 -7.78 14.20 -12.25
N ASN A 167 -8.87 14.02 -11.50
CA ASN A 167 -9.42 12.68 -11.22
C ASN A 167 -10.07 12.07 -12.46
N ALA A 168 -10.68 12.85 -13.35
CA ALA A 168 -11.19 12.35 -14.62
C ALA A 168 -10.07 11.80 -15.51
N ASN A 169 -8.91 12.48 -15.55
CA ASN A 169 -7.72 11.97 -16.26
C ASN A 169 -7.18 10.68 -15.64
N LEU A 170 -7.12 10.60 -14.32
CA LEU A 170 -6.72 9.37 -13.61
C LEU A 170 -7.70 8.23 -13.88
N SER A 171 -9.00 8.51 -13.83
CA SER A 171 -10.06 7.55 -14.16
C SER A 171 -9.88 6.99 -15.57
N TYR A 172 -9.68 7.87 -16.54
CA TYR A 172 -9.42 7.47 -17.93
C TYR A 172 -8.19 6.56 -18.03
N ALA A 173 -7.09 6.95 -17.39
CA ALA A 173 -5.85 6.18 -17.41
C ALA A 173 -6.01 4.79 -16.79
N LEU A 174 -6.75 4.68 -15.68
CA LEU A 174 -7.05 3.39 -15.02
C LEU A 174 -7.93 2.48 -15.88
N GLN A 175 -8.91 3.06 -16.59
CA GLN A 175 -9.82 2.30 -17.46
C GLN A 175 -9.15 1.79 -18.75
N HIS A 176 -8.04 2.40 -19.16
CA HIS A 176 -7.37 2.12 -20.45
C HIS A 176 -5.92 1.63 -20.28
N ASP A 177 -5.51 1.23 -19.07
CA ASP A 177 -4.15 0.77 -18.75
C ASP A 177 -3.04 1.71 -19.26
N SER A 178 -3.28 3.02 -19.21
CA SER A 178 -2.41 4.06 -19.78
C SER A 178 -1.69 4.93 -18.73
N MET A 179 -1.38 4.35 -17.56
CA MET A 179 -0.65 5.04 -16.48
C MET A 179 0.87 5.07 -16.68
#